data_da458a2565d94442bdc227addfc0f980
#
_entry.id   da458a2565d94442bdc227addfc0f980
#
_cell.length_a   1.000
_cell.length_b   1.000
_cell.length_c   1.000
_cell.angle_alpha   90.00
_cell.angle_beta   90.00
_cell.angle_gamma   90.00
#
_symmetry.space_group_name_H-M   'P 1'
#
loop_
_entity.id
_entity.type
_entity.pdbx_description
1 polymer ?
#
loop_
_entity_poly.entity_id
_entity_poly.type
_entity_poly.pdbx_seq_one_letter_code
_entity_poly.pdbx_strand_id
1 'polypeptide(L)'
;MKKILVILFITLFIPNHLLAKDPKSSHPTFTKWLLDNGYNQYVDIDAKGVPRHNLKLKVSERLWKIPYKKNPNRDTLIYYFYRYNFSHLTGDPNTYSWKPIEIKPAKEPYKFEFDLQEDKFVKKQVKTKGILSYLYFQDGKILIDEISPKEKLGEFVNDETRLISMSMGKSVMSYILGHAICEGYIDNIDSTIDDWPVLETSLYNNQKLIDMLNMAPGDQKVIYEWGDGAGIKADNDYDYQVNNIYTTIGFYFQNTEKSKSVYNYNGLITMILHNYIRHKTGDNYKVFLNKIFQNKVKNKHNVQFVEMNSGSEEWGIGHSMVRLTRHDWLRLAKAMMDDYQNNTCVGKYLKKIHERRIPKNLHGKMQAGGNKKYVEPEFNRTKSYGGQFHFDYPGLKNRIVFGLAGRGGNAILIDVENSRIVVINSIQYNNTKYKYNVKKLLLDPIKNGR
;
A
#
# COMPACT_ATOMS: atom_id res chain seq x y z
N MET A 1 -44.84 -40.60 46.86
CA MET A 1 -43.84 -40.61 45.78
C MET A 1 -43.68 -39.20 45.20
N LYS A 2 -42.67 -38.49 45.62
CA LYS A 2 -42.34 -37.11 45.14
C LYS A 2 -41.48 -37.26 43.90
N LYS A 3 -41.98 -36.78 42.73
CA LYS A 3 -41.19 -36.67 41.51
C LYS A 3 -40.29 -35.45 41.61
N ILE A 4 -38.98 -35.67 41.70
CA ILE A 4 -37.97 -34.62 41.62
C ILE A 4 -37.77 -34.29 40.13
N LEU A 5 -38.11 -33.08 39.77
CA LEU A 5 -37.87 -32.52 38.41
C LEU A 5 -36.44 -31.99 38.39
N VAL A 6 -35.51 -32.73 37.77
CA VAL A 6 -34.13 -32.26 37.55
C VAL A 6 -34.15 -31.35 36.34
N ILE A 7 -34.10 -30.03 36.57
CA ILE A 7 -33.90 -29.06 35.50
C ILE A 7 -32.41 -29.04 35.18
N LEU A 8 -32.07 -29.66 34.08
CA LEU A 8 -30.72 -29.61 33.51
C LEU A 8 -30.46 -28.19 32.94
N PHE A 9 -29.76 -27.35 33.69
CA PHE A 9 -29.22 -26.11 33.13
C PHE A 9 -28.11 -26.50 32.14
N ILE A 10 -28.42 -26.59 30.86
CA ILE A 10 -27.44 -26.58 29.79
C ILE A 10 -26.96 -25.14 29.70
N THR A 11 -25.93 -24.81 30.47
CA THR A 11 -25.09 -23.64 30.20
C THR A 11 -24.45 -23.91 28.85
N LEU A 12 -25.02 -23.30 27.82
CA LEU A 12 -24.34 -23.12 26.53
C LEU A 12 -23.05 -22.34 26.81
N PHE A 13 -22.00 -23.10 27.11
CA PHE A 13 -20.64 -22.61 26.90
C PHE A 13 -20.52 -22.35 25.39
N ILE A 14 -20.89 -21.16 24.97
CA ILE A 14 -20.41 -20.62 23.70
C ILE A 14 -18.91 -20.48 23.92
N PRO A 15 -18.09 -21.35 23.33
CA PRO A 15 -16.66 -21.21 23.51
C PRO A 15 -16.28 -19.83 22.98
N ASN A 16 -15.58 -19.04 23.79
CA ASN A 16 -14.97 -17.76 23.41
C ASN A 16 -14.02 -17.85 22.19
N HIS A 17 -13.90 -19.04 21.61
CA HIS A 17 -13.19 -19.31 20.36
C HIS A 17 -13.99 -19.00 19.08
N LEU A 18 -15.28 -18.67 19.17
CA LEU A 18 -16.09 -18.30 18.00
C LEU A 18 -16.01 -16.81 17.62
N LEU A 19 -15.38 -15.98 18.43
CA LEU A 19 -14.77 -14.75 17.94
C LEU A 19 -13.41 -15.11 17.35
N ALA A 20 -13.38 -16.02 16.39
CA ALA A 20 -12.21 -16.23 15.56
C ALA A 20 -11.80 -14.83 15.10
N LYS A 21 -10.60 -14.41 15.56
CA LYS A 21 -9.94 -13.21 15.02
C LYS A 21 -10.23 -13.20 13.56
N ASP A 22 -11.01 -12.23 13.06
CA ASP A 22 -11.20 -12.14 11.62
C ASP A 22 -9.78 -12.08 11.03
N PRO A 23 -9.27 -13.17 10.41
CA PRO A 23 -7.89 -13.22 9.96
C PRO A 23 -7.63 -12.15 8.89
N LYS A 24 -8.69 -11.50 8.45
CA LYS A 24 -8.73 -10.51 7.40
C LYS A 24 -8.78 -9.07 7.91
N SER A 25 -8.98 -8.86 9.20
CA SER A 25 -8.98 -7.53 9.81
C SER A 25 -7.76 -7.32 10.69
N SER A 26 -7.09 -6.18 10.55
CA SER A 26 -6.08 -5.74 11.51
C SER A 26 -6.69 -5.21 12.81
N HIS A 27 -8.03 -5.02 12.85
CA HIS A 27 -8.83 -4.63 13.99
C HIS A 27 -10.06 -5.53 14.12
N PRO A 28 -9.94 -6.73 14.70
CA PRO A 28 -11.05 -7.67 14.86
C PRO A 28 -12.23 -7.06 15.60
N THR A 29 -11.98 -6.14 16.51
CA THR A 29 -13.00 -5.44 17.30
C THR A 29 -13.75 -4.36 16.52
N PHE A 30 -13.25 -3.94 15.36
CA PHE A 30 -13.88 -2.88 14.59
C PHE A 30 -15.21 -3.31 13.98
N THR A 31 -15.27 -4.51 13.39
CA THR A 31 -16.53 -5.07 12.86
C THR A 31 -17.55 -5.23 13.97
N LYS A 32 -17.13 -5.71 15.15
CA LYS A 32 -18.01 -5.78 16.33
C LYS A 32 -18.47 -4.37 16.74
N TRP A 33 -17.58 -3.40 16.77
CA TRP A 33 -17.96 -2.03 17.10
C TRP A 33 -18.98 -1.45 16.10
N LEU A 34 -18.85 -1.71 14.79
CA LEU A 34 -19.83 -1.30 13.79
C LEU A 34 -21.22 -1.87 14.13
N LEU A 35 -21.29 -3.15 14.46
CA LEU A 35 -22.54 -3.82 14.84
C LEU A 35 -23.12 -3.22 16.13
N ASP A 36 -22.30 -3.08 17.16
CA ASP A 36 -22.70 -2.56 18.48
C ASP A 36 -23.20 -1.09 18.42
N ASN A 37 -22.79 -0.33 17.39
CA ASN A 37 -23.19 1.06 17.20
C ASN A 37 -24.22 1.28 16.08
N GLY A 38 -24.86 0.22 15.60
CA GLY A 38 -25.97 0.31 14.66
C GLY A 38 -25.57 0.52 13.19
N TYR A 39 -24.29 0.32 12.84
CA TYR A 39 -23.79 0.41 11.46
C TYR A 39 -23.93 -0.90 10.68
N ASN A 40 -24.99 -1.63 10.91
CA ASN A 40 -25.24 -2.96 10.35
C ASN A 40 -25.19 -2.98 8.81
N GLN A 41 -25.56 -1.86 8.17
CA GLN A 41 -25.53 -1.72 6.71
C GLN A 41 -24.14 -1.88 6.11
N TYR A 42 -23.08 -1.79 6.91
CA TYR A 42 -21.70 -1.94 6.46
C TYR A 42 -21.12 -3.32 6.76
N VAL A 43 -21.88 -4.16 7.42
CA VAL A 43 -21.43 -5.49 7.86
C VAL A 43 -22.41 -6.54 7.41
N ASP A 44 -21.92 -7.58 6.72
CA ASP A 44 -22.67 -8.81 6.46
C ASP A 44 -22.16 -9.93 7.37
N ILE A 45 -23.04 -10.84 7.72
CA ILE A 45 -22.67 -12.08 8.42
C ILE A 45 -22.62 -13.18 7.37
N ASP A 46 -21.47 -13.83 7.21
CA ASP A 46 -21.34 -14.95 6.28
C ASP A 46 -22.04 -16.23 6.83
N ALA A 47 -22.13 -17.27 5.99
CA ALA A 47 -22.77 -18.54 6.36
C ALA A 47 -22.10 -19.25 7.56
N LYS A 48 -20.91 -18.82 7.97
CA LYS A 48 -20.19 -19.32 9.15
C LYS A 48 -20.36 -18.43 10.38
N GLY A 49 -21.25 -17.42 10.30
CA GLY A 49 -21.46 -16.45 11.38
C GLY A 49 -20.34 -15.42 11.52
N VAL A 50 -19.42 -15.33 10.55
CA VAL A 50 -18.30 -14.39 10.60
C VAL A 50 -18.71 -13.06 9.99
N PRO A 51 -18.58 -11.93 10.71
CA PRO A 51 -18.88 -10.62 10.18
C PRO A 51 -17.96 -10.27 9.01
N ARG A 52 -18.55 -9.85 7.90
CA ARG A 52 -17.86 -9.46 6.67
C ARG A 52 -18.30 -8.08 6.23
N HIS A 53 -17.52 -7.49 5.36
CA HIS A 53 -17.97 -6.28 4.68
C HIS A 53 -19.18 -6.56 3.81
N ASN A 54 -20.14 -5.62 3.77
CA ASN A 54 -21.36 -5.77 2.98
C ASN A 54 -21.06 -5.84 1.48
N LEU A 55 -21.09 -7.06 0.91
CA LEU A 55 -20.83 -7.34 -0.50
C LEU A 55 -22.01 -6.96 -1.43
N LYS A 56 -23.21 -6.70 -0.89
CA LYS A 56 -24.38 -6.27 -1.66
C LYS A 56 -24.24 -4.85 -2.19
N LEU A 57 -23.39 -4.03 -1.57
CA LEU A 57 -23.07 -2.72 -2.09
C LEU A 57 -22.29 -2.86 -3.40
N LYS A 58 -22.76 -2.23 -4.48
CA LYS A 58 -22.01 -2.20 -5.75
C LYS A 58 -20.62 -1.64 -5.56
N VAL A 59 -19.63 -2.14 -6.30
CA VAL A 59 -18.23 -1.68 -6.20
C VAL A 59 -18.13 -0.17 -6.34
N SER A 60 -18.88 0.44 -7.26
CA SER A 60 -18.94 1.89 -7.43
C SER A 60 -19.53 2.65 -6.23
N GLU A 61 -20.42 2.02 -5.49
CA GLU A 61 -21.00 2.57 -4.26
C GLU A 61 -20.10 2.33 -3.08
N ARG A 62 -19.43 1.16 -3.07
CA ARG A 62 -18.50 0.77 -2.02
C ARG A 62 -17.27 1.66 -1.96
N LEU A 63 -16.74 2.07 -3.12
CA LEU A 63 -15.44 2.74 -3.18
C LEU A 63 -15.55 4.27 -3.34
N TRP A 64 -16.60 4.77 -4.05
CA TRP A 64 -16.52 6.11 -4.61
C TRP A 64 -17.71 7.02 -4.37
N LYS A 65 -18.90 6.49 -4.14
CA LYS A 65 -20.14 7.28 -4.19
C LYS A 65 -20.81 7.52 -2.84
N ILE A 66 -20.64 6.61 -1.91
CA ILE A 66 -21.20 6.85 -0.57
C ILE A 66 -20.35 7.96 0.04
N PRO A 67 -20.89 8.74 0.70
CA PRO A 67 -20.90 10.01 1.34
C PRO A 67 -19.89 11.05 0.83
N TYR A 68 -19.13 10.83 -0.25
CA TYR A 68 -18.26 11.85 -0.82
C TYR A 68 -19.01 13.07 -1.36
N LYS A 69 -20.27 12.88 -1.74
CA LYS A 69 -21.11 13.97 -2.27
C LYS A 69 -21.83 14.78 -1.20
N LYS A 70 -21.94 14.24 0.01
CA LYS A 70 -22.56 14.96 1.16
C LYS A 70 -21.45 15.30 2.15
N ASN A 71 -21.62 16.38 2.89
CA ASN A 71 -20.64 16.77 3.90
C ASN A 71 -20.30 15.58 4.81
N PRO A 72 -19.11 15.01 4.70
CA PRO A 72 -18.77 13.83 5.48
C PRO A 72 -18.73 14.21 6.95
N ASN A 73 -19.39 13.43 7.76
CA ASN A 73 -19.37 13.47 9.20
C ASN A 73 -18.39 12.46 9.77
N ARG A 74 -18.36 12.29 11.09
CA ARG A 74 -17.53 11.29 11.76
C ARG A 74 -17.79 9.87 11.25
N ASP A 75 -19.04 9.51 11.08
CA ASP A 75 -19.44 8.15 10.65
C ASP A 75 -18.92 7.83 9.27
N THR A 76 -18.95 8.81 8.40
CA THR A 76 -18.34 8.73 7.07
C THR A 76 -16.85 8.44 7.12
N LEU A 77 -16.11 9.14 7.99
CA LEU A 77 -14.68 8.90 8.15
C LEU A 77 -14.39 7.51 8.71
N ILE A 78 -15.19 7.05 9.65
CA ILE A 78 -15.08 5.69 10.21
C ILE A 78 -15.36 4.67 9.12
N TYR A 79 -16.40 4.85 8.33
CA TYR A 79 -16.70 3.98 7.21
C TYR A 79 -15.55 3.93 6.20
N TYR A 80 -14.94 5.08 5.87
CA TYR A 80 -13.79 5.10 4.98
C TYR A 80 -12.57 4.44 5.58
N PHE A 81 -12.31 4.68 6.87
CA PHE A 81 -11.23 4.00 7.57
C PHE A 81 -11.39 2.48 7.47
N TYR A 82 -12.59 1.98 7.74
CA TYR A 82 -12.93 0.56 7.58
C TYR A 82 -12.70 0.09 6.14
N ARG A 83 -13.27 0.78 5.17
CA ARG A 83 -13.15 0.46 3.75
C ARG A 83 -11.71 0.38 3.28
N TYR A 84 -10.91 1.37 3.62
CA TYR A 84 -9.52 1.44 3.18
C TYR A 84 -8.63 0.39 3.82
N ASN A 85 -8.79 0.16 5.10
CA ASN A 85 -7.90 -0.74 5.80
C ASN A 85 -8.35 -2.20 5.77
N PHE A 86 -9.62 -2.46 5.52
CA PHE A 86 -10.17 -3.82 5.68
C PHE A 86 -10.94 -4.36 4.48
N SER A 87 -11.56 -3.53 3.66
CA SER A 87 -12.46 -4.01 2.60
C SER A 87 -11.75 -4.80 1.49
N HIS A 88 -10.50 -4.52 1.23
CA HIS A 88 -9.73 -5.30 0.27
C HIS A 88 -9.43 -6.72 0.75
N LEU A 89 -9.74 -7.02 1.99
CA LEU A 89 -9.61 -8.37 2.56
C LEU A 89 -10.90 -9.17 2.47
N THR A 90 -11.93 -8.60 1.87
CA THR A 90 -13.26 -9.22 1.77
C THR A 90 -13.60 -9.59 0.33
N GLY A 91 -12.63 -10.10 -0.44
CA GLY A 91 -12.89 -10.79 -1.70
C GLY A 91 -13.93 -11.88 -1.48
N ASP A 92 -14.63 -12.31 -2.53
CA ASP A 92 -15.57 -13.41 -2.43
C ASP A 92 -14.86 -14.62 -1.80
N PRO A 93 -15.28 -15.05 -0.60
CA PRO A 93 -14.62 -16.16 0.10
C PRO A 93 -14.79 -17.49 -0.65
N ASN A 94 -15.66 -17.55 -1.67
CA ASN A 94 -15.86 -18.73 -2.48
C ASN A 94 -14.88 -18.83 -3.65
N THR A 95 -14.27 -17.71 -4.07
CA THR A 95 -13.35 -17.69 -5.22
C THR A 95 -11.90 -17.51 -4.82
N TYR A 96 -11.60 -16.79 -3.75
CA TYR A 96 -10.22 -16.49 -3.35
C TYR A 96 -10.06 -16.58 -1.84
N SER A 97 -9.11 -17.37 -1.38
CA SER A 97 -8.68 -17.32 0.01
C SER A 97 -7.53 -16.34 0.16
N TRP A 98 -7.64 -15.50 1.18
CA TRP A 98 -6.61 -14.56 1.57
C TRP A 98 -5.70 -15.21 2.60
N LYS A 99 -4.45 -15.35 2.26
CA LYS A 99 -3.45 -15.92 3.15
C LYS A 99 -2.33 -14.89 3.35
N PRO A 100 -2.49 -13.94 4.28
CA PRO A 100 -1.46 -12.94 4.47
C PRO A 100 -0.18 -13.59 4.98
N ILE A 101 0.94 -13.21 4.38
CA ILE A 101 2.25 -13.45 5.00
C ILE A 101 2.41 -12.42 6.12
N GLU A 102 2.60 -12.91 7.32
CA GLU A 102 2.95 -12.08 8.47
C GLU A 102 4.44 -12.22 8.78
N ILE A 103 5.12 -11.08 8.76
CA ILE A 103 6.48 -10.91 9.20
C ILE A 103 6.46 -10.51 10.66
N LYS A 104 7.09 -11.30 11.51
CA LYS A 104 7.14 -11.01 12.95
C LYS A 104 7.98 -9.76 13.26
N PRO A 105 7.80 -9.16 14.45
CA PRO A 105 8.67 -8.08 14.92
C PRO A 105 10.13 -8.48 14.92
N ALA A 106 11.01 -7.51 14.76
CA ALA A 106 12.43 -7.70 15.03
C ALA A 106 12.65 -8.05 16.50
N LYS A 107 13.68 -8.84 16.80
CA LYS A 107 14.09 -9.10 18.20
C LYS A 107 14.45 -7.80 18.91
N GLU A 108 15.14 -6.91 18.19
CA GLU A 108 15.53 -5.59 18.65
C GLU A 108 15.01 -4.55 17.65
N PRO A 109 13.77 -4.06 17.82
CA PRO A 109 13.22 -3.02 16.97
C PRO A 109 14.03 -1.74 17.05
N TYR A 110 14.15 -1.04 15.91
CA TYR A 110 14.79 0.26 15.93
C TYR A 110 14.02 1.23 16.84
N LYS A 111 14.74 1.84 17.79
CA LYS A 111 14.18 2.83 18.72
C LYS A 111 14.49 4.22 18.20
N PHE A 112 13.44 5.00 17.97
CA PHE A 112 13.61 6.41 17.63
C PHE A 112 13.95 7.24 18.87
N GLU A 113 14.75 8.25 18.66
CA GLU A 113 14.87 9.36 19.58
C GLU A 113 13.78 10.40 19.26
N PHE A 114 13.32 11.09 20.29
CA PHE A 114 12.27 12.09 20.18
C PHE A 114 12.79 13.43 20.69
N ASP A 115 12.46 14.49 19.92
CA ASP A 115 12.68 15.89 20.29
C ASP A 115 11.43 16.66 19.83
N LEU A 116 10.32 16.34 20.48
CA LEU A 116 8.99 16.71 20.02
C LEU A 116 8.76 18.20 20.10
N GLN A 117 8.39 18.77 18.98
CA GLN A 117 8.02 20.17 18.81
C GLN A 117 6.51 20.31 18.55
N GLU A 118 5.89 21.27 19.17
CA GLU A 118 4.49 21.56 18.90
C GLU A 118 4.36 22.30 17.55
N ASP A 119 3.54 21.73 16.66
CA ASP A 119 3.11 22.41 15.44
C ASP A 119 1.58 22.53 15.40
N LYS A 120 1.10 23.72 15.72
CA LYS A 120 -0.34 24.02 15.73
C LYS A 120 -1.01 23.80 14.37
N PHE A 121 -0.26 24.01 13.26
CA PHE A 121 -0.80 23.78 11.92
C PHE A 121 -0.95 22.30 11.64
N VAL A 122 0.06 21.48 11.93
CA VAL A 122 0.00 20.01 11.79
C VAL A 122 -1.14 19.47 12.65
N LYS A 123 -1.20 19.82 13.92
CA LYS A 123 -2.29 19.43 14.84
C LYS A 123 -3.68 19.73 14.28
N LYS A 124 -3.87 20.95 13.76
CA LYS A 124 -5.12 21.36 13.11
C LYS A 124 -5.44 20.52 11.90
N GLN A 125 -4.45 20.22 11.04
CA GLN A 125 -4.65 19.39 9.85
C GLN A 125 -5.00 17.95 10.24
N VAL A 126 -4.29 17.34 11.19
CA VAL A 126 -4.59 15.99 11.70
C VAL A 126 -5.99 15.92 12.30
N LYS A 127 -6.39 16.93 13.08
CA LYS A 127 -7.73 17.00 13.66
C LYS A 127 -8.85 17.14 12.62
N THR A 128 -8.66 17.96 11.58
CA THR A 128 -9.76 18.40 10.70
C THR A 128 -9.75 17.77 9.31
N LYS A 129 -8.64 17.14 8.89
CA LYS A 129 -8.48 16.53 7.56
C LYS A 129 -8.49 15.01 7.62
N GLY A 130 -8.39 14.34 6.46
CA GLY A 130 -8.38 12.89 6.37
C GLY A 130 -7.11 12.21 6.88
N ILE A 131 -6.24 12.93 7.59
CA ILE A 131 -4.98 12.38 8.11
C ILE A 131 -5.27 11.45 9.29
N LEU A 132 -4.67 10.27 9.26
CA LEU A 132 -4.67 9.30 10.35
C LEU A 132 -3.46 9.50 11.25
N SER A 133 -2.30 9.74 10.62
CA SER A 133 -1.03 9.92 11.30
C SER A 133 -0.11 10.83 10.48
N TYR A 134 0.64 11.66 11.17
CA TYR A 134 1.70 12.49 10.63
C TYR A 134 2.96 12.32 11.47
N LEU A 135 4.07 11.98 10.83
CA LEU A 135 5.40 11.92 11.44
C LEU A 135 6.37 12.77 10.64
N TYR A 136 7.15 13.56 11.34
CA TYR A 136 8.30 14.26 10.76
C TYR A 136 9.58 13.86 11.52
N PHE A 137 10.53 13.36 10.76
CA PHE A 137 11.83 12.91 11.25
C PHE A 137 12.93 13.72 10.59
N GLN A 138 13.89 14.16 11.37
CA GLN A 138 15.06 14.89 10.91
C GLN A 138 16.26 14.58 11.80
N ASP A 139 17.43 14.38 11.19
CA ASP A 139 18.72 14.22 11.86
C ASP A 139 18.70 13.22 13.04
N GLY A 140 18.09 12.07 12.83
CA GLY A 140 18.03 10.99 13.83
C GLY A 140 16.84 11.03 14.78
N LYS A 141 16.07 12.12 14.82
CA LYS A 141 15.00 12.33 15.80
C LYS A 141 13.63 12.52 15.17
N ILE A 142 12.59 12.08 15.85
CA ILE A 142 11.21 12.45 15.54
C ILE A 142 10.92 13.81 16.16
N LEU A 143 10.66 14.82 15.32
CA LEU A 143 10.34 16.17 15.77
C LEU A 143 8.84 16.41 15.85
N ILE A 144 8.03 15.72 15.04
CA ILE A 144 6.57 15.80 15.10
C ILE A 144 6.01 14.40 15.05
N ASP A 145 5.12 14.12 15.98
CA ASP A 145 4.42 12.84 16.13
C ASP A 145 2.95 13.11 16.45
N GLU A 146 2.12 13.18 15.40
CA GLU A 146 0.70 13.47 15.55
C GLU A 146 -0.14 12.32 15.02
N ILE A 147 -1.14 11.94 15.77
CA ILE A 147 -2.10 10.89 15.44
C ILE A 147 -3.52 11.43 15.48
N SER A 148 -4.40 10.83 14.68
CA SER A 148 -5.82 11.20 14.64
C SER A 148 -6.44 11.13 16.05
N PRO A 149 -7.08 12.20 16.51
CA PRO A 149 -7.64 12.23 17.86
C PRO A 149 -8.83 11.26 17.99
N LYS A 150 -9.06 10.77 19.21
CA LYS A 150 -10.14 9.81 19.50
C LYS A 150 -11.53 10.33 19.11
N GLU A 151 -11.76 11.61 19.23
CA GLU A 151 -13.03 12.26 18.87
C GLU A 151 -13.34 12.14 17.36
N LYS A 152 -12.30 11.94 16.53
CA LYS A 152 -12.46 11.83 15.09
C LYS A 152 -12.71 10.38 14.65
N LEU A 153 -11.87 9.44 15.07
CA LEU A 153 -11.89 8.06 14.58
C LEU A 153 -11.99 7.02 15.71
N GLY A 154 -12.17 7.46 16.95
CA GLY A 154 -12.22 6.55 18.08
C GLY A 154 -10.86 5.91 18.36
N GLU A 155 -10.91 4.71 18.96
CA GLU A 155 -9.72 3.97 19.38
C GLU A 155 -9.06 3.18 18.25
N PHE A 156 -9.64 3.23 17.04
CA PHE A 156 -9.20 2.40 15.91
C PHE A 156 -7.91 2.85 15.29
N VAL A 157 -7.48 4.08 15.56
CA VAL A 157 -6.20 4.62 15.09
C VAL A 157 -5.31 4.86 16.29
N ASN A 158 -4.34 3.98 16.48
CA ASN A 158 -3.33 4.03 17.53
C ASN A 158 -1.99 3.55 16.98
N ASP A 159 -0.96 3.47 17.82
CA ASP A 159 0.38 3.10 17.39
C ASP A 159 0.52 1.65 16.91
N GLU A 160 -0.42 0.78 17.24
CA GLU A 160 -0.44 -0.62 16.84
C GLU A 160 -1.29 -0.85 15.57
N THR A 161 -2.05 0.16 15.15
CA THR A 161 -2.88 0.08 13.95
C THR A 161 -2.03 -0.08 12.71
N ARG A 162 -2.22 -1.20 12.01
CA ARG A 162 -1.58 -1.45 10.73
C ARG A 162 -2.36 -0.74 9.62
N LEU A 163 -1.70 0.21 8.99
CA LEU A 163 -2.25 1.06 7.95
C LEU A 163 -1.80 0.57 6.57
N ILE A 164 -2.75 0.51 5.65
CA ILE A 164 -2.51 -0.03 4.31
C ILE A 164 -1.66 0.90 3.46
N SER A 165 -0.77 0.31 2.66
CA SER A 165 0.13 1.03 1.76
C SER A 165 -0.58 1.78 0.66
N MET A 166 -1.68 1.24 0.13
CA MET A 166 -2.09 1.58 -1.21
C MET A 166 -0.88 1.57 -2.16
N SER A 167 -0.80 2.44 -3.14
CA SER A 167 0.30 2.42 -4.11
C SER A 167 1.70 2.70 -3.54
N MET A 168 1.86 3.06 -2.27
CA MET A 168 3.17 3.03 -1.61
C MET A 168 3.78 1.63 -1.61
N GLY A 169 2.94 0.59 -1.68
CA GLY A 169 3.38 -0.80 -1.81
C GLY A 169 4.25 -1.06 -3.03
N LYS A 170 4.07 -0.29 -4.10
CA LYS A 170 4.91 -0.38 -5.30
C LYS A 170 6.38 -0.09 -4.97
N SER A 171 6.62 1.00 -4.25
CA SER A 171 7.97 1.36 -3.81
C SER A 171 8.55 0.37 -2.79
N VAL A 172 7.68 -0.23 -1.95
CA VAL A 172 8.11 -1.30 -1.04
C VAL A 172 8.58 -2.52 -1.84
N MET A 173 7.84 -2.93 -2.88
CA MET A 173 8.25 -4.04 -3.75
C MET A 173 9.57 -3.73 -4.48
N SER A 174 9.77 -2.50 -4.90
CA SER A 174 11.06 -2.07 -5.48
C SER A 174 12.22 -2.21 -4.49
N TYR A 175 12.02 -1.79 -3.23
CA TYR A 175 13.03 -1.95 -2.19
C TYR A 175 13.35 -3.43 -1.92
N ILE A 176 12.33 -4.29 -1.87
CA ILE A 176 12.49 -5.74 -1.74
C ILE A 176 13.25 -6.32 -2.95
N LEU A 177 12.97 -5.85 -4.17
CA LEU A 177 13.71 -6.27 -5.37
C LEU A 177 15.18 -5.87 -5.28
N GLY A 178 15.50 -4.68 -4.76
CA GLY A 178 16.88 -4.28 -4.50
C GLY A 178 17.61 -5.24 -3.56
N HIS A 179 16.93 -5.74 -2.53
CA HIS A 179 17.46 -6.79 -1.66
C HIS A 179 17.61 -8.13 -2.39
N ALA A 180 16.68 -8.49 -3.29
CA ALA A 180 16.80 -9.72 -4.07
C ALA A 180 18.03 -9.70 -5.00
N ILE A 181 18.34 -8.53 -5.56
CA ILE A 181 19.58 -8.32 -6.32
C ILE A 181 20.80 -8.48 -5.40
N CYS A 182 20.78 -7.84 -4.24
CA CYS A 182 21.92 -7.85 -3.32
C CYS A 182 22.19 -9.21 -2.66
N GLU A 183 21.19 -10.08 -2.62
CA GLU A 183 21.32 -11.44 -2.09
C GLU A 183 21.59 -12.49 -3.21
N GLY A 184 21.72 -12.02 -4.46
CA GLY A 184 22.06 -12.89 -5.60
C GLY A 184 20.89 -13.71 -6.16
N TYR A 185 19.65 -13.43 -5.76
CA TYR A 185 18.48 -14.07 -6.40
C TYR A 185 18.22 -13.52 -7.80
N ILE A 186 18.63 -12.29 -8.06
CA ILE A 186 18.55 -11.60 -9.34
C ILE A 186 19.90 -10.96 -9.59
N ASP A 187 20.45 -11.06 -10.79
CA ASP A 187 21.82 -10.61 -11.05
C ASP A 187 22.01 -9.11 -10.88
N ASN A 188 21.17 -8.31 -11.55
CA ASN A 188 21.26 -6.86 -11.48
C ASN A 188 20.00 -6.18 -12.06
N ILE A 189 19.94 -4.85 -11.96
CA ILE A 189 18.82 -4.03 -12.44
C ILE A 189 18.66 -4.02 -13.97
N ASP A 190 19.70 -4.38 -14.72
CA ASP A 190 19.68 -4.44 -16.17
C ASP A 190 19.34 -5.83 -16.71
N SER A 191 19.21 -6.83 -15.81
CA SER A 191 18.79 -8.19 -16.17
C SER A 191 17.45 -8.19 -16.87
N THR A 192 17.28 -9.13 -17.77
CA THR A 192 15.98 -9.40 -18.43
C THR A 192 15.18 -10.41 -17.63
N ILE A 193 13.86 -10.32 -17.72
CA ILE A 193 12.96 -11.35 -17.19
C ILE A 193 12.71 -12.34 -18.35
N ASP A 194 13.53 -13.38 -18.44
CA ASP A 194 13.49 -14.39 -19.50
C ASP A 194 13.40 -15.83 -18.95
N ASP A 195 13.46 -15.97 -17.65
CA ASP A 195 13.51 -17.25 -16.94
C ASP A 195 12.22 -17.60 -16.17
N TRP A 196 11.14 -16.84 -16.39
CA TRP A 196 9.84 -17.10 -15.77
C TRP A 196 8.78 -17.49 -16.81
N PRO A 197 8.44 -18.81 -16.92
CA PRO A 197 7.58 -19.34 -17.97
C PRO A 197 6.20 -18.67 -18.09
N VAL A 198 5.68 -18.10 -16.99
CA VAL A 198 4.41 -17.36 -16.98
C VAL A 198 4.38 -16.23 -18.00
N LEU A 199 5.52 -15.62 -18.29
CA LEU A 199 5.62 -14.47 -19.18
C LEU A 199 5.97 -14.84 -20.63
N GLU A 200 6.32 -16.10 -20.92
CA GLU A 200 6.95 -16.56 -22.17
C GLU A 200 6.27 -16.05 -23.44
N THR A 201 4.93 -16.03 -23.47
CA THR A 201 4.17 -15.62 -24.65
C THR A 201 3.68 -14.18 -24.61
N SER A 202 4.07 -13.40 -23.57
CA SER A 202 3.61 -12.05 -23.37
C SER A 202 4.65 -10.99 -23.75
N LEU A 203 4.21 -9.75 -23.94
CA LEU A 203 5.10 -8.61 -24.14
C LEU A 203 6.07 -8.37 -22.96
N TYR A 204 5.82 -9.00 -21.82
CA TYR A 204 6.67 -8.85 -20.62
C TYR A 204 7.85 -9.80 -20.61
N ASN A 205 7.88 -10.80 -21.49
CA ASN A 205 9.04 -11.66 -21.68
C ASN A 205 10.23 -10.86 -22.23
N ASN A 206 11.43 -11.15 -21.77
CA ASN A 206 12.67 -10.45 -22.17
C ASN A 206 12.65 -8.95 -21.89
N GLN A 207 11.82 -8.46 -20.95
CA GLN A 207 11.87 -7.06 -20.51
C GLN A 207 12.99 -6.86 -19.51
N LYS A 208 13.71 -5.73 -19.65
CA LYS A 208 14.67 -5.31 -18.62
C LYS A 208 13.95 -4.94 -17.32
N LEU A 209 14.49 -5.37 -16.20
CA LEU A 209 13.94 -5.02 -14.89
C LEU A 209 13.79 -3.52 -14.68
N ILE A 210 14.76 -2.72 -15.17
CA ILE A 210 14.68 -1.26 -15.04
C ILE A 210 13.48 -0.68 -15.82
N ASP A 211 13.14 -1.22 -16.99
CA ASP A 211 11.97 -0.76 -17.76
C ASP A 211 10.67 -1.10 -17.02
N MET A 212 10.60 -2.29 -16.45
CA MET A 212 9.49 -2.70 -15.59
C MET A 212 9.39 -1.83 -14.34
N LEU A 213 10.49 -1.58 -13.64
CA LEU A 213 10.57 -0.72 -12.47
C LEU A 213 10.15 0.72 -12.77
N ASN A 214 10.47 1.22 -13.96
CA ASN A 214 10.11 2.54 -14.42
C ASN A 214 8.69 2.63 -14.98
N MET A 215 7.91 1.55 -14.93
CA MET A 215 6.57 1.50 -15.54
C MET A 215 6.58 1.83 -17.04
N ALA A 216 7.57 1.31 -17.77
CA ALA A 216 7.77 1.57 -19.20
C ALA A 216 8.13 0.33 -20.02
N PRO A 217 7.47 -0.84 -19.82
CA PRO A 217 7.76 -2.05 -20.60
C PRO A 217 7.24 -1.98 -22.03
N GLY A 218 6.52 -0.93 -22.42
CA GLY A 218 5.90 -0.84 -23.73
C GLY A 218 4.50 -1.43 -23.81
N ASP A 219 3.79 -1.48 -22.70
CA ASP A 219 2.45 -2.08 -22.57
C ASP A 219 1.29 -1.10 -22.81
N GLN A 220 1.58 0.15 -23.12
CA GLN A 220 0.56 1.21 -23.22
C GLN A 220 -0.55 0.99 -24.26
N LYS A 221 -0.34 0.12 -25.26
CA LYS A 221 -1.39 -0.24 -26.21
C LYS A 221 -2.30 -1.35 -25.72
N VAL A 222 -1.84 -2.14 -24.77
CA VAL A 222 -2.56 -3.29 -24.25
C VAL A 222 -3.24 -2.97 -22.92
N ILE A 223 -2.57 -2.22 -22.05
CA ILE A 223 -3.12 -1.85 -20.74
C ILE A 223 -3.24 -0.33 -20.61
N TYR A 224 -4.38 0.08 -20.14
CA TYR A 224 -4.72 1.48 -19.92
C TYR A 224 -5.19 1.73 -18.51
N GLU A 225 -4.45 2.45 -17.72
CA GLU A 225 -4.97 2.85 -16.39
C GLU A 225 -5.85 4.10 -16.47
N TRP A 226 -5.58 5.00 -17.44
CA TRP A 226 -6.21 6.33 -17.45
C TRP A 226 -6.58 6.83 -18.86
N GLY A 227 -6.58 6.00 -19.88
CA GLY A 227 -6.62 6.46 -21.26
C GLY A 227 -7.84 6.06 -22.10
N ASP A 228 -7.90 6.62 -23.33
CA ASP A 228 -8.94 6.38 -24.34
C ASP A 228 -8.56 5.28 -25.35
N GLY A 229 -7.72 4.33 -24.99
CA GLY A 229 -7.23 3.32 -25.92
C GLY A 229 -8.10 2.09 -26.07
N ALA A 230 -7.75 1.25 -27.03
CA ALA A 230 -8.45 0.00 -27.33
C ALA A 230 -8.07 -1.17 -26.41
N GLY A 231 -7.22 -0.94 -25.42
CA GLY A 231 -6.74 -1.97 -24.50
C GLY A 231 -7.63 -2.19 -23.27
N ILE A 232 -7.16 -3.02 -22.37
CA ILE A 232 -7.83 -3.31 -21.10
C ILE A 232 -7.95 -2.01 -20.29
N LYS A 233 -9.17 -1.60 -20.00
CA LYS A 233 -9.42 -0.43 -19.15
C LYS A 233 -9.27 -0.84 -17.70
N ALA A 234 -8.27 -0.32 -17.05
CA ALA A 234 -8.03 -0.55 -15.63
C ALA A 234 -9.22 -0.21 -14.72
N ASP A 235 -10.06 0.75 -15.11
CA ASP A 235 -11.24 1.16 -14.34
C ASP A 235 -12.44 0.20 -14.44
N ASN A 236 -12.53 -0.59 -15.50
CA ASN A 236 -13.65 -1.53 -15.70
C ASN A 236 -13.29 -2.95 -15.25
N ASP A 237 -11.99 -3.30 -15.33
CA ASP A 237 -11.48 -4.61 -14.99
C ASP A 237 -10.59 -4.52 -13.76
N TYR A 238 -11.14 -3.97 -12.64
CA TYR A 238 -10.47 -4.01 -11.33
C TYR A 238 -10.01 -5.43 -11.00
N ASP A 239 -10.67 -6.41 -11.58
CA ASP A 239 -10.37 -7.81 -11.45
C ASP A 239 -8.97 -8.19 -11.93
N TYR A 240 -8.44 -7.61 -13.00
CA TYR A 240 -7.10 -7.95 -13.47
C TYR A 240 -5.98 -7.56 -12.48
N GLN A 241 -6.21 -6.57 -11.61
CA GLN A 241 -5.22 -6.13 -10.61
C GLN A 241 -5.20 -7.02 -9.36
N VAL A 242 -6.22 -7.82 -9.15
CA VAL A 242 -6.36 -8.72 -8.00
C VAL A 242 -6.57 -10.17 -8.40
N ASN A 243 -6.79 -10.42 -9.70
CA ASN A 243 -6.91 -11.76 -10.24
C ASN A 243 -5.58 -12.51 -10.15
N ASN A 244 -5.68 -13.81 -10.30
CA ASN A 244 -4.54 -14.68 -10.45
C ASN A 244 -3.63 -14.15 -11.55
N ILE A 245 -2.37 -13.86 -11.22
CA ILE A 245 -1.37 -13.34 -12.16
C ILE A 245 -1.19 -14.28 -13.36
N TYR A 246 -1.22 -15.59 -13.13
CA TYR A 246 -1.07 -16.60 -14.16
C TYR A 246 -2.22 -16.54 -15.16
N THR A 247 -3.46 -16.49 -14.66
CA THR A 247 -4.66 -16.34 -15.50
C THR A 247 -4.66 -14.98 -16.20
N THR A 248 -4.26 -13.91 -15.53
CA THR A 248 -4.22 -12.56 -16.11
C THR A 248 -3.27 -12.51 -17.29
N ILE A 249 -2.04 -12.99 -17.13
CA ILE A 249 -1.05 -13.01 -18.21
C ILE A 249 -1.52 -13.94 -19.33
N GLY A 250 -1.96 -15.15 -18.99
CA GLY A 250 -2.39 -16.14 -19.97
C GLY A 250 -3.66 -15.75 -20.76
N PHE A 251 -4.55 -14.93 -20.18
CA PHE A 251 -5.79 -14.56 -20.84
C PHE A 251 -5.68 -13.24 -21.62
N TYR A 252 -5.05 -12.20 -21.01
CA TYR A 252 -5.06 -10.86 -21.58
C TYR A 252 -3.78 -10.49 -22.33
N PHE A 253 -2.68 -11.18 -22.08
CA PHE A 253 -1.36 -10.78 -22.58
C PHE A 253 -0.66 -11.81 -23.47
N GLN A 254 -1.30 -12.96 -23.75
CA GLN A 254 -0.76 -13.91 -24.72
C GLN A 254 -0.61 -13.29 -26.10
N ASN A 255 0.54 -13.56 -26.73
CA ASN A 255 0.87 -13.11 -28.10
C ASN A 255 0.76 -11.57 -28.27
N THR A 256 0.96 -10.83 -27.19
CA THR A 256 0.98 -9.37 -27.25
C THR A 256 2.36 -8.85 -27.58
N GLU A 257 2.39 -7.80 -28.42
CA GLU A 257 3.62 -7.16 -28.83
C GLU A 257 3.94 -5.90 -28.03
N LYS A 258 5.24 -5.69 -27.81
CA LYS A 258 5.75 -4.49 -27.20
C LYS A 258 5.53 -3.28 -28.10
N SER A 259 5.02 -2.21 -27.52
CA SER A 259 4.95 -0.89 -28.13
C SER A 259 6.12 0.00 -27.67
N LYS A 260 6.09 1.29 -28.00
CA LYS A 260 7.11 2.24 -27.54
C LYS A 260 7.20 2.26 -26.03
N SER A 261 8.40 2.15 -25.47
CA SER A 261 8.64 2.25 -24.03
C SER A 261 8.42 3.70 -23.57
N VAL A 262 7.28 3.92 -22.91
CA VAL A 262 6.92 5.20 -22.30
C VAL A 262 6.32 4.91 -20.93
N TYR A 263 6.37 5.89 -20.05
CA TYR A 263 5.75 5.77 -18.73
C TYR A 263 4.26 5.46 -18.83
N ASN A 264 3.86 4.33 -18.28
CA ASN A 264 2.48 3.84 -18.24
C ASN A 264 2.18 3.24 -16.85
N TYR A 265 1.73 4.09 -15.93
CA TYR A 265 1.52 3.68 -14.54
C TYR A 265 0.35 2.70 -14.43
N ASN A 266 0.62 1.50 -13.92
CA ASN A 266 -0.40 0.49 -13.64
C ASN A 266 0.00 -0.44 -12.48
N GLY A 267 -0.95 -1.22 -11.97
CA GLY A 267 -0.73 -2.16 -10.87
C GLY A 267 -0.09 -3.48 -11.31
N LEU A 268 -0.35 -3.90 -12.54
CA LEU A 268 0.06 -5.21 -13.06
C LEU A 268 1.59 -5.36 -13.08
N ILE A 269 2.33 -4.32 -13.48
CA ILE A 269 3.79 -4.36 -13.49
C ILE A 269 4.34 -4.69 -12.11
N THR A 270 3.80 -4.09 -11.06
CA THR A 270 4.25 -4.41 -9.69
C THR A 270 3.87 -5.82 -9.28
N MET A 271 2.71 -6.32 -9.71
CA MET A 271 2.33 -7.72 -9.48
C MET A 271 3.31 -8.66 -10.19
N ILE A 272 3.69 -8.38 -11.42
CA ILE A 272 4.69 -9.15 -12.15
C ILE A 272 6.01 -9.16 -11.36
N LEU A 273 6.53 -7.99 -10.99
CA LEU A 273 7.79 -7.89 -10.23
C LEU A 273 7.71 -8.60 -8.88
N HIS A 274 6.60 -8.46 -8.15
CA HIS A 274 6.41 -9.15 -6.88
C HIS A 274 6.45 -10.68 -7.05
N ASN A 275 5.70 -11.19 -8.02
CA ASN A 275 5.63 -12.64 -8.25
C ASN A 275 6.91 -13.17 -8.90
N TYR A 276 7.65 -12.35 -9.65
CA TYR A 276 8.99 -12.69 -10.12
C TYR A 276 9.98 -12.84 -8.96
N ILE A 277 9.95 -11.92 -7.95
CA ILE A 277 10.75 -12.09 -6.74
C ILE A 277 10.38 -13.41 -6.04
N ARG A 278 9.09 -13.75 -5.93
CA ARG A 278 8.66 -15.04 -5.37
C ARG A 278 9.21 -16.21 -6.17
N HIS A 279 9.13 -16.15 -7.48
CA HIS A 279 9.68 -17.18 -8.38
C HIS A 279 11.19 -17.37 -8.14
N LYS A 280 11.96 -16.29 -8.09
CA LYS A 280 13.41 -16.33 -7.89
C LYS A 280 13.83 -16.78 -6.50
N THR A 281 13.06 -16.47 -5.49
CA THR A 281 13.35 -16.85 -4.09
C THR A 281 12.80 -18.22 -3.71
N GLY A 282 11.78 -18.70 -4.44
CA GLY A 282 11.13 -19.99 -4.19
C GLY A 282 10.67 -20.12 -2.71
N ASP A 283 10.92 -21.26 -2.11
CA ASP A 283 10.55 -21.58 -0.72
C ASP A 283 11.19 -20.62 0.31
N ASN A 284 12.26 -19.94 -0.07
CA ASN A 284 12.94 -18.98 0.78
C ASN A 284 12.23 -17.61 0.86
N TYR A 285 11.16 -17.35 0.10
CA TYR A 285 10.53 -16.04 0.02
C TYR A 285 10.18 -15.45 1.40
N LYS A 286 9.55 -16.23 2.26
CA LYS A 286 9.20 -15.77 3.61
C LYS A 286 10.42 -15.50 4.48
N VAL A 287 11.45 -16.33 4.39
CA VAL A 287 12.73 -16.15 5.10
C VAL A 287 13.42 -14.88 4.61
N PHE A 288 13.41 -14.66 3.31
CA PHE A 288 13.94 -13.47 2.67
C PHE A 288 13.23 -12.19 3.16
N LEU A 289 11.90 -12.17 3.18
CA LEU A 289 11.14 -11.05 3.72
C LEU A 289 11.44 -10.81 5.22
N ASN A 290 11.51 -11.88 6.02
CA ASN A 290 11.88 -11.77 7.44
C ASN A 290 13.25 -11.11 7.60
N LYS A 291 14.24 -11.51 6.80
CA LYS A 291 15.58 -10.93 6.86
C LYS A 291 15.57 -9.41 6.60
N ILE A 292 14.79 -8.95 5.60
CA ILE A 292 14.66 -7.53 5.29
C ILE A 292 14.00 -6.79 6.46
N PHE A 293 12.82 -7.22 6.87
CA PHE A 293 12.03 -6.45 7.84
C PHE A 293 12.57 -6.55 9.26
N GLN A 294 13.05 -7.71 9.69
CA GLN A 294 13.58 -7.87 11.04
C GLN A 294 15.00 -7.29 11.20
N ASN A 295 15.87 -7.44 10.19
CA ASN A 295 17.27 -7.07 10.35
C ASN A 295 17.60 -5.69 9.80
N LYS A 296 16.91 -5.25 8.72
CA LYS A 296 17.16 -3.94 8.08
C LYS A 296 16.16 -2.89 8.53
N VAL A 297 14.88 -3.16 8.34
CA VAL A 297 13.81 -2.24 8.77
C VAL A 297 13.69 -2.21 10.29
N LYS A 298 13.96 -3.33 10.97
CA LYS A 298 13.85 -3.48 12.42
C LYS A 298 12.46 -3.08 12.93
N ASN A 299 11.42 -3.66 12.28
CA ASN A 299 10.02 -3.36 12.60
C ASN A 299 9.67 -3.74 14.05
N LYS A 300 8.83 -2.92 14.68
CA LYS A 300 8.36 -3.15 16.06
C LYS A 300 7.11 -4.03 16.11
N HIS A 301 6.27 -3.99 15.07
CA HIS A 301 5.03 -4.75 15.00
C HIS A 301 5.04 -5.66 13.77
N ASN A 302 4.11 -6.61 13.73
CA ASN A 302 3.97 -7.48 12.56
C ASN A 302 3.74 -6.65 11.30
N VAL A 303 4.50 -6.95 10.25
CA VAL A 303 4.26 -6.47 8.89
C VAL A 303 3.42 -7.49 8.15
N GLN A 304 2.43 -7.04 7.39
CA GLN A 304 1.54 -7.92 6.67
C GLN A 304 1.60 -7.66 5.17
N PHE A 305 1.88 -8.72 4.42
CA PHE A 305 1.72 -8.77 2.97
C PHE A 305 0.47 -9.57 2.65
N VAL A 306 -0.40 -9.01 1.85
CA VAL A 306 -1.58 -9.74 1.41
C VAL A 306 -1.21 -10.60 0.21
N GLU A 307 -1.45 -11.88 0.35
CA GLU A 307 -1.34 -12.86 -0.71
C GLU A 307 -2.68 -13.54 -0.94
N MET A 308 -2.86 -14.01 -2.14
CA MET A 308 -4.06 -14.72 -2.56
C MET A 308 -3.69 -16.14 -2.98
N ASN A 309 -4.64 -17.04 -2.86
CA ASN A 309 -4.50 -18.38 -3.43
C ASN A 309 -5.82 -18.84 -4.06
N SER A 310 -5.69 -19.67 -5.09
CA SER A 310 -6.78 -20.40 -5.72
C SER A 310 -6.26 -21.79 -6.03
N GLY A 311 -6.78 -22.80 -5.34
CA GLY A 311 -6.26 -24.16 -5.42
C GLY A 311 -4.80 -24.24 -4.98
N SER A 312 -3.91 -24.68 -5.85
CA SER A 312 -2.45 -24.77 -5.62
C SER A 312 -1.69 -23.50 -5.95
N GLU A 313 -2.30 -22.53 -6.61
CA GLU A 313 -1.65 -21.30 -7.03
C GLU A 313 -1.71 -20.22 -5.95
N GLU A 314 -0.56 -19.65 -5.64
CA GLU A 314 -0.42 -18.52 -4.73
C GLU A 314 0.24 -17.34 -5.45
N TRP A 315 -0.31 -16.13 -5.26
CA TRP A 315 0.26 -14.91 -5.84
C TRP A 315 0.18 -13.73 -4.90
N GLY A 316 1.15 -12.82 -5.04
CA GLY A 316 1.23 -11.61 -4.22
C GLY A 316 0.62 -10.39 -4.92
N ILE A 317 -0.01 -9.54 -4.14
CA ILE A 317 -0.59 -8.26 -4.59
C ILE A 317 0.08 -7.07 -3.87
N GLY A 318 1.41 -7.07 -3.87
CA GLY A 318 2.21 -6.07 -3.15
C GLY A 318 2.03 -4.63 -3.60
N HIS A 319 1.47 -4.40 -4.78
CA HIS A 319 1.30 -3.05 -5.32
C HIS A 319 0.41 -2.12 -4.47
N SER A 320 -0.43 -2.67 -3.58
CA SER A 320 -1.35 -1.88 -2.77
C SER A 320 -1.66 -2.46 -1.39
N MET A 321 -1.17 -3.65 -1.06
CA MET A 321 -1.66 -4.46 0.05
C MET A 321 -0.60 -4.78 1.10
N VAL A 322 0.35 -3.88 1.29
CA VAL A 322 1.32 -3.97 2.40
C VAL A 322 0.79 -3.18 3.58
N ARG A 323 0.94 -3.69 4.80
CA ARG A 323 0.45 -3.05 6.02
C ARG A 323 1.52 -3.00 7.08
N LEU A 324 1.77 -1.78 7.54
CA LEU A 324 2.68 -1.47 8.64
C LEU A 324 2.00 -0.51 9.61
N THR A 325 2.47 -0.47 10.84
CA THR A 325 2.09 0.59 11.77
C THR A 325 2.72 1.92 11.35
N ARG A 326 2.22 3.03 11.86
CA ARG A 326 2.72 4.36 11.50
C ARG A 326 4.22 4.54 11.74
N HIS A 327 4.73 4.07 12.85
CA HIS A 327 6.16 4.10 13.16
C HIS A 327 6.96 3.07 12.35
N ASP A 328 6.37 1.94 11.97
CA ASP A 328 7.05 0.98 11.10
C ASP A 328 7.14 1.47 9.64
N TRP A 329 6.21 2.30 9.18
CA TRP A 329 6.36 3.06 7.93
C TRP A 329 7.57 3.99 7.99
N LEU A 330 7.78 4.65 9.12
CA LEU A 330 8.98 5.50 9.32
C LEU A 330 10.26 4.66 9.41
N ARG A 331 10.24 3.50 10.07
CA ARG A 331 11.39 2.57 10.09
C ARG A 331 11.78 2.11 8.70
N LEU A 332 10.80 1.76 7.86
CA LEU A 332 11.04 1.40 6.47
C LEU A 332 11.68 2.55 5.68
N ALA A 333 11.13 3.75 5.81
CA ALA A 333 11.67 4.93 5.15
C ALA A 333 13.10 5.26 5.62
N LYS A 334 13.34 5.13 6.92
CA LYS A 334 14.67 5.30 7.51
C LYS A 334 15.65 4.25 6.99
N ALA A 335 15.24 2.99 6.90
CA ALA A 335 16.10 1.93 6.36
C ALA A 335 16.52 2.22 4.90
N MET A 336 15.61 2.71 4.07
CA MET A 336 15.91 3.15 2.71
C MET A 336 16.90 4.33 2.71
N MET A 337 16.71 5.29 3.59
CA MET A 337 17.61 6.44 3.73
C MET A 337 19.02 5.99 4.19
N ASP A 338 19.10 5.15 5.20
CA ASP A 338 20.36 4.62 5.73
C ASP A 338 21.12 3.82 4.66
N ASP A 339 20.43 2.97 3.90
CA ASP A 339 21.03 2.22 2.81
C ASP A 339 21.62 3.15 1.76
N TYR A 340 20.89 4.20 1.38
CA TYR A 340 21.37 5.19 0.42
C TYR A 340 22.60 5.94 0.92
N GLN A 341 22.54 6.46 2.15
CA GLN A 341 23.59 7.27 2.76
C GLN A 341 24.87 6.45 3.01
N ASN A 342 24.72 5.22 3.49
CA ASN A 342 25.84 4.33 3.77
C ASN A 342 26.36 3.58 2.53
N ASN A 343 25.82 3.88 1.34
CA ASN A 343 26.23 3.28 0.09
C ASN A 343 26.27 1.74 0.14
N THR A 344 25.33 1.13 0.85
CA THR A 344 25.18 -0.34 0.89
C THR A 344 24.89 -0.89 -0.50
N CYS A 345 24.86 -2.20 -0.67
CA CYS A 345 24.44 -2.79 -1.95
C CYS A 345 23.05 -2.28 -2.37
N VAL A 346 22.07 -2.28 -1.44
CA VAL A 346 20.73 -1.73 -1.72
C VAL A 346 20.77 -0.23 -1.94
N GLY A 347 21.65 0.48 -1.24
CA GLY A 347 21.90 1.92 -1.47
C GLY A 347 22.41 2.22 -2.87
N LYS A 348 23.31 1.37 -3.41
CA LYS A 348 23.76 1.47 -4.81
C LYS A 348 22.62 1.21 -5.80
N TYR A 349 21.74 0.24 -5.50
CA TYR A 349 20.52 0.03 -6.26
C TYR A 349 19.61 1.27 -6.26
N LEU A 350 19.36 1.88 -5.07
CA LEU A 350 18.56 3.10 -4.94
C LEU A 350 19.17 4.27 -5.73
N LYS A 351 20.50 4.42 -5.74
CA LYS A 351 21.18 5.41 -6.58
C LYS A 351 20.94 5.17 -8.06
N LYS A 352 21.09 3.92 -8.53
CA LYS A 352 20.85 3.57 -9.94
C LYS A 352 19.41 3.84 -10.38
N ILE A 353 18.41 3.51 -9.59
CA ILE A 353 17.01 3.80 -9.96
C ILE A 353 16.72 5.29 -10.01
N HIS A 354 17.35 6.10 -9.14
CA HIS A 354 17.25 7.56 -9.21
C HIS A 354 17.92 8.10 -10.48
N GLU A 355 19.13 7.65 -10.81
CA GLU A 355 19.89 8.06 -12.00
C GLU A 355 19.13 7.70 -13.29
N ARG A 356 18.50 6.54 -13.32
CA ARG A 356 17.79 5.98 -14.47
C ARG A 356 16.29 6.27 -14.50
N ARG A 357 15.82 7.22 -13.66
CA ARG A 357 14.43 7.65 -13.68
C ARG A 357 14.07 8.28 -15.03
N ILE A 358 12.84 8.11 -15.43
CA ILE A 358 12.32 8.62 -16.70
C ILE A 358 11.30 9.75 -16.47
N PRO A 359 11.14 10.66 -17.44
CA PRO A 359 10.09 11.67 -17.39
C PRO A 359 8.71 11.00 -17.39
N LYS A 360 7.81 11.51 -16.59
CA LYS A 360 6.39 11.21 -16.72
C LYS A 360 5.84 11.95 -17.92
N ASN A 361 6.10 11.45 -19.12
CA ASN A 361 5.51 11.96 -20.35
C ASN A 361 4.04 11.57 -20.39
N LEU A 362 3.24 12.27 -19.60
CA LEU A 362 1.81 12.11 -19.58
C LEU A 362 1.25 12.78 -20.84
N HIS A 363 0.72 11.98 -21.75
CA HIS A 363 0.17 12.49 -23.00
C HIS A 363 -1.33 12.78 -22.87
N GLY A 364 -1.80 13.88 -23.52
CA GLY A 364 -3.20 14.20 -23.64
C GLY A 364 -3.94 14.35 -22.30
N LYS A 365 -5.01 13.61 -22.10
CA LYS A 365 -5.85 13.68 -20.90
C LYS A 365 -5.12 13.31 -19.60
N MET A 366 -4.10 12.49 -19.68
CA MET A 366 -3.26 12.15 -18.51
C MET A 366 -2.42 13.35 -18.07
N GLN A 367 -1.85 14.13 -19.00
CA GLN A 367 -1.15 15.38 -18.66
C GLN A 367 -2.10 16.41 -18.03
N ALA A 368 -3.33 16.48 -18.51
CA ALA A 368 -4.37 17.35 -17.96
C ALA A 368 -4.94 16.85 -16.61
N GLY A 369 -4.36 15.75 -16.08
CA GLY A 369 -4.87 15.13 -14.87
C GLY A 369 -6.05 14.24 -15.15
N GLY A 370 -6.10 13.53 -16.28
CA GLY A 370 -7.05 12.49 -16.62
C GLY A 370 -8.47 12.79 -16.17
N ASN A 371 -9.18 12.15 -15.55
CA ASN A 371 -10.34 12.60 -14.81
C ASN A 371 -9.87 13.49 -13.66
N LYS A 372 -9.95 14.81 -13.72
CA LYS A 372 -9.53 15.79 -12.69
C LYS A 372 -9.99 15.43 -11.26
N LYS A 373 -10.93 14.49 -11.15
CA LYS A 373 -11.45 13.98 -9.88
C LYS A 373 -10.54 12.96 -9.18
N TYR A 374 -9.63 12.29 -9.88
CA TYR A 374 -8.95 11.10 -9.35
C TYR A 374 -7.45 11.27 -9.15
N VAL A 375 -6.87 12.36 -9.59
CA VAL A 375 -5.44 12.53 -9.49
C VAL A 375 -5.11 13.09 -8.12
N GLU A 376 -4.42 12.31 -7.34
CA GLU A 376 -3.85 12.75 -6.08
C GLU A 376 -2.86 13.89 -6.37
N PRO A 377 -2.91 15.01 -5.66
CA PRO A 377 -2.04 16.16 -5.92
C PRO A 377 -0.55 15.81 -5.93
N GLU A 378 -0.16 14.81 -5.15
CA GLU A 378 1.20 14.31 -5.02
C GLU A 378 1.71 13.69 -6.32
N PHE A 379 0.90 12.89 -6.99
CA PHE A 379 1.25 12.22 -8.24
C PHE A 379 1.43 13.18 -9.41
N ASN A 380 0.62 14.24 -9.46
CA ASN A 380 0.63 15.21 -10.56
C ASN A 380 1.79 16.19 -10.47
N ARG A 381 2.38 16.33 -9.30
CA ARG A 381 3.39 17.36 -9.08
C ARG A 381 4.79 16.88 -9.38
N THR A 382 5.02 15.58 -9.40
CA THR A 382 6.33 15.00 -9.70
C THR A 382 6.56 14.87 -11.19
N LYS A 383 7.76 15.18 -11.65
CA LYS A 383 8.08 15.22 -13.08
C LYS A 383 8.66 13.93 -13.62
N SER A 384 9.21 13.08 -12.76
CA SER A 384 9.80 11.81 -13.15
C SER A 384 9.42 10.66 -12.24
N TYR A 385 9.67 9.47 -12.73
CA TYR A 385 9.41 8.21 -12.07
C TYR A 385 10.58 7.25 -12.30
N GLY A 386 10.99 6.55 -11.29
CA GLY A 386 12.09 5.60 -11.38
C GLY A 386 12.02 4.55 -10.28
N GLY A 387 12.24 3.26 -10.63
CA GLY A 387 12.24 2.23 -9.62
C GLY A 387 10.97 2.17 -8.77
N GLN A 388 9.83 2.53 -9.31
CA GLN A 388 8.54 2.64 -8.61
C GLN A 388 8.51 3.73 -7.51
N PHE A 389 9.37 4.74 -7.59
CA PHE A 389 9.34 5.94 -6.78
C PHE A 389 9.02 7.17 -7.62
N HIS A 390 8.46 8.18 -6.97
CA HIS A 390 8.20 9.49 -7.54
C HIS A 390 9.36 10.43 -7.24
N PHE A 391 9.81 11.19 -8.26
CA PHE A 391 10.93 12.10 -8.17
C PHE A 391 10.61 13.49 -8.76
N ASP A 392 11.53 14.41 -8.58
CA ASP A 392 11.48 15.77 -9.12
C ASP A 392 10.24 16.54 -8.68
N TYR A 393 10.07 16.63 -7.37
CA TYR A 393 9.00 17.40 -6.73
C TYR A 393 9.16 18.91 -6.97
N PRO A 394 8.07 19.66 -7.16
CA PRO A 394 8.12 21.11 -7.32
C PRO A 394 8.80 21.79 -6.12
N GLY A 395 9.77 22.65 -6.40
CA GLY A 395 10.51 23.38 -5.38
C GLY A 395 11.61 22.56 -4.69
N LEU A 396 11.79 21.29 -5.06
CA LEU A 396 12.85 20.40 -4.57
C LEU A 396 13.80 19.98 -5.71
N LYS A 397 13.97 20.85 -6.71
CA LYS A 397 14.92 20.61 -7.80
C LYS A 397 16.33 20.43 -7.24
N ASN A 398 17.09 19.56 -7.86
CA ASN A 398 18.47 19.23 -7.50
C ASN A 398 18.61 18.56 -6.12
N ARG A 399 17.53 18.04 -5.56
CA ARG A 399 17.56 17.24 -4.32
C ARG A 399 17.10 15.83 -4.60
N ILE A 400 17.76 14.88 -3.98
CA ILE A 400 17.42 13.46 -4.11
C ILE A 400 16.35 13.13 -3.07
N VAL A 401 15.11 13.22 -3.50
CA VAL A 401 13.93 12.93 -2.66
C VAL A 401 13.17 11.76 -3.25
N PHE A 402 13.16 10.64 -2.53
CA PHE A 402 12.33 9.48 -2.87
C PHE A 402 10.91 9.69 -2.37
N GLY A 403 9.95 9.58 -3.26
CA GLY A 403 8.54 9.72 -2.92
C GLY A 403 7.79 8.42 -3.09
N LEU A 404 7.16 7.96 -2.01
CA LEU A 404 6.17 6.90 -2.02
C LEU A 404 4.80 7.56 -1.93
N ALA A 405 3.87 7.22 -2.82
CA ALA A 405 2.55 7.81 -2.81
C ALA A 405 1.46 6.74 -2.96
N GLY A 406 0.38 6.89 -2.20
CA GLY A 406 -0.73 5.95 -2.18
C GLY A 406 -2.08 6.65 -2.18
N ARG A 407 -3.07 5.98 -2.79
CA ARG A 407 -4.45 6.45 -2.83
C ARG A 407 -4.94 6.80 -1.43
N GLY A 408 -5.74 7.85 -1.31
CA GLY A 408 -6.22 8.35 -0.02
C GLY A 408 -5.33 9.42 0.60
N GLY A 409 -4.26 9.84 -0.10
CA GLY A 409 -3.30 10.82 0.39
C GLY A 409 -2.22 10.23 1.30
N ASN A 410 -2.00 8.91 1.21
CA ASN A 410 -0.84 8.31 1.85
C ASN A 410 0.43 8.78 1.14
N ALA A 411 1.41 9.23 1.89
CA ALA A 411 2.65 9.73 1.31
C ALA A 411 3.83 9.57 2.27
N ILE A 412 4.98 9.22 1.70
CA ILE A 412 6.26 9.27 2.38
C ILE A 412 7.23 10.01 1.46
N LEU A 413 7.90 11.02 1.99
CA LEU A 413 9.03 11.66 1.32
C LEU A 413 10.30 11.42 2.13
N ILE A 414 11.36 11.01 1.44
CA ILE A 414 12.66 10.69 2.02
C ILE A 414 13.70 11.57 1.31
N ASP A 415 14.17 12.59 1.98
CA ASP A 415 15.29 13.42 1.55
C ASP A 415 16.59 12.83 2.09
N VAL A 416 17.28 12.10 1.24
CA VAL A 416 18.46 11.35 1.64
C VAL A 416 19.69 12.22 1.85
N GLU A 417 19.69 13.45 1.33
CA GLU A 417 20.82 14.39 1.47
C GLU A 417 20.74 15.19 2.76
N ASN A 418 19.51 15.47 3.24
CA ASN A 418 19.29 16.29 4.43
C ASN A 418 18.70 15.49 5.61
N SER A 419 18.75 14.17 5.56
CA SER A 419 18.27 13.27 6.63
C SER A 419 16.85 13.60 7.12
N ARG A 420 15.92 13.88 6.18
CA ARG A 420 14.54 14.28 6.50
C ARG A 420 13.54 13.29 5.95
N ILE A 421 12.57 12.92 6.75
CA ILE A 421 11.48 12.03 6.35
C ILE A 421 10.15 12.62 6.83
N VAL A 422 9.17 12.66 5.93
CA VAL A 422 7.76 12.88 6.28
C VAL A 422 6.99 11.61 6.00
N VAL A 423 6.18 11.16 6.96
CA VAL A 423 5.23 10.07 6.78
C VAL A 423 3.83 10.57 7.04
N ILE A 424 2.94 10.44 6.06
CA ILE A 424 1.51 10.73 6.21
C ILE A 424 0.71 9.50 5.85
N ASN A 425 -0.07 9.00 6.81
CA ASN A 425 -1.13 8.05 6.54
C ASN A 425 -2.48 8.79 6.52
N SER A 426 -3.28 8.56 5.48
CA SER A 426 -4.49 9.35 5.25
C SER A 426 -5.59 8.56 4.55
N ILE A 427 -6.82 8.97 4.81
CA ILE A 427 -8.04 8.50 4.15
C ILE A 427 -8.81 9.65 3.49
N GLN A 428 -8.11 10.73 3.10
CA GLN A 428 -8.75 11.92 2.54
C GLN A 428 -9.52 11.64 1.26
N TYR A 429 -9.05 10.67 0.49
CA TYR A 429 -9.58 10.32 -0.80
C TYR A 429 -9.87 11.57 -1.69
N ASN A 430 -10.78 11.51 -2.64
CA ASN A 430 -11.10 12.64 -3.52
C ASN A 430 -11.95 13.74 -2.88
N ASN A 431 -12.06 13.77 -1.57
CA ASN A 431 -12.86 14.78 -0.89
C ASN A 431 -12.06 16.05 -0.62
N THR A 432 -12.41 17.12 -1.32
CA THR A 432 -11.73 18.42 -1.17
C THR A 432 -11.77 18.96 0.26
N LYS A 433 -12.83 18.69 1.02
CA LYS A 433 -12.98 19.14 2.43
C LYS A 433 -11.92 18.49 3.34
N TYR A 434 -11.56 17.23 3.05
CA TYR A 434 -10.62 16.47 3.88
C TYR A 434 -9.19 16.43 3.33
N LYS A 435 -8.93 17.04 2.18
CA LYS A 435 -7.57 17.18 1.68
C LYS A 435 -6.73 18.02 2.63
N TYR A 436 -5.57 17.50 2.95
CA TYR A 436 -4.58 18.26 3.70
C TYR A 436 -3.76 19.17 2.78
N ASN A 437 -3.05 20.11 3.37
CA ASN A 437 -2.19 21.03 2.65
C ASN A 437 -0.85 20.34 2.32
N VAL A 438 -0.76 19.79 1.11
CA VAL A 438 0.44 19.08 0.60
C VAL A 438 1.69 19.93 0.71
N LYS A 439 1.61 21.21 0.32
CA LYS A 439 2.79 22.09 0.37
C LYS A 439 3.33 22.20 1.79
N LYS A 440 2.49 22.55 2.74
CA LYS A 440 2.91 22.80 4.13
C LYS A 440 3.24 21.54 4.91
N LEU A 441 2.63 20.39 4.58
CA LEU A 441 2.84 19.15 5.34
C LEU A 441 3.88 18.22 4.73
N LEU A 442 4.06 18.25 3.43
CA LEU A 442 5.02 17.37 2.74
C LEU A 442 6.23 18.14 2.23
N LEU A 443 5.99 19.18 1.41
CA LEU A 443 7.09 19.80 0.66
C LEU A 443 7.91 20.77 1.50
N ASP A 444 7.27 21.64 2.26
CA ASP A 444 7.96 22.66 3.07
C ASP A 444 8.86 22.04 4.17
N PRO A 445 8.43 21.00 4.94
CA PRO A 445 9.31 20.35 5.92
C PRO A 445 10.52 19.68 5.27
N ILE A 446 10.35 19.04 4.13
CA ILE A 446 11.46 18.45 3.38
C ILE A 446 12.41 19.55 2.88
N LYS A 447 11.87 20.65 2.36
CA LYS A 447 12.66 21.73 1.79
C LYS A 447 13.45 22.51 2.83
N ASN A 448 12.79 22.92 3.90
CA ASN A 448 13.32 23.91 4.82
C ASN A 448 13.93 23.31 6.10
N GLY A 449 13.49 22.10 6.48
CA GLY A 449 13.72 21.55 7.80
C GLY A 449 12.82 22.20 8.86
N ARG A 450 13.06 21.85 10.09
CA ARG A 450 12.45 22.41 11.28
C ARG A 450 13.47 22.58 12.38
#